data_69a8430c85b43dc14848b161f99df019
#
_entry.id   69a8430c85b43dc14848b161f99df019
#
_cell.length_a   1.000
_cell.length_b   1.000
_cell.length_c   1.000
_cell.angle_alpha   90.00
_cell.angle_beta   90.00
_cell.angle_gamma   90.00
#
_symmetry.space_group_name_H-M   'P 1'
#
loop_
_entity.id
_entity.type
_entity.pdbx_description
1 polymer ?
#
loop_
_entity_poly.entity_id
_entity_poly.type
_entity_poly.pdbx_seq_one_letter_code
_entity_poly.pdbx_strand_id
1 'polypeptide(L)'
;MAPDWNTKLTSAQEMLPLLYNLHHNNNIITSIFGRILMGVTDIDIVKAHRYSRLATDTELTPAQTLPIVQALATLNPTSASIDIGTLAVRYAEHHSDNHGEPEDLVAFLRTELAEVLPADDAGDHENPASATPPRDIVLYGFGRIGRLLARILISREAAFGSVKLRAVVVRKNGDNDLQKRASLLRRDSVHGAFNGTITVDEEHNVIWANGTKIQIIYSNDPASVDYTNYGITDAIVVDNTGRWRDEAGLQQHLKATGCSRVVLTAPGKGDLKNVVYGINHTNITPDDAIVTAASCTTNAITPVLKVINDHYGIQGGHVETVHSFTNDQNLIDNFHRGSRRGRAAGLNMVLTETGAAKAVAKALPELAGKLTGNAIRVPTPDVSMAVLNLTLDKEVTREEVNDLMDRVALYSDLRQQIAYIHSPEVVSTDFVGTTHAGIIDGLATIANGNHLVLYVWYDNEFGYSNQVIRIVEELAQARPLVLPRRINQAEL
;
A
#
# COMPACT_ATOMS: atom_id res chain seq x y z
N MET A 1 -26.25 23.91 -2.75
CA MET A 1 -26.50 23.72 -1.31
C MET A 1 -25.90 22.36 -0.96
N ALA A 2 -24.97 22.27 -0.03
CA ALA A 2 -24.41 20.97 0.35
C ALA A 2 -25.55 20.04 0.82
N PRO A 3 -25.58 18.73 0.42
CA PRO A 3 -26.56 17.79 0.92
C PRO A 3 -26.53 17.79 2.44
N ASP A 4 -27.71 17.75 3.05
CA ASP A 4 -27.79 17.70 4.50
C ASP A 4 -27.18 16.38 5.02
N TRP A 5 -26.91 16.29 6.31
CA TRP A 5 -26.34 15.12 6.94
C TRP A 5 -27.19 13.86 6.72
N ASN A 6 -28.49 13.98 6.79
CA ASN A 6 -29.42 12.85 6.64
C ASN A 6 -29.33 12.26 5.23
N THR A 7 -29.25 13.09 4.20
CA THR A 7 -29.07 12.64 2.80
C THR A 7 -27.75 11.88 2.64
N LYS A 8 -26.64 12.39 3.21
CA LYS A 8 -25.34 11.71 3.17
C LYS A 8 -25.42 10.35 3.86
N LEU A 9 -26.02 10.29 5.04
CA LEU A 9 -26.13 9.07 5.82
C LEU A 9 -27.03 8.03 5.15
N THR A 10 -28.20 8.42 4.66
CA THR A 10 -29.12 7.53 3.95
C THR A 10 -28.46 6.92 2.73
N SER A 11 -27.81 7.73 1.89
CA SER A 11 -27.08 7.21 0.72
C SER A 11 -25.96 6.25 1.11
N ALA A 12 -25.23 6.54 2.19
CA ALA A 12 -24.18 5.64 2.69
C ALA A 12 -24.79 4.30 3.19
N GLN A 13 -25.93 4.33 3.85
CA GLN A 13 -26.63 3.12 4.30
C GLN A 13 -27.12 2.27 3.12
N GLU A 14 -27.61 2.90 2.06
CA GLU A 14 -28.01 2.20 0.83
C GLU A 14 -26.81 1.57 0.10
N MET A 15 -25.63 2.16 0.19
CA MET A 15 -24.40 1.59 -0.39
C MET A 15 -23.93 0.32 0.31
N LEU A 16 -24.12 0.18 1.62
CA LEU A 16 -23.55 -0.93 2.40
C LEU A 16 -23.85 -2.32 1.85
N PRO A 17 -25.12 -2.71 1.58
CA PRO A 17 -25.43 -4.02 1.04
C PRO A 17 -24.88 -4.22 -0.38
N LEU A 18 -24.79 -3.16 -1.18
CA LEU A 18 -24.25 -3.23 -2.54
C LEU A 18 -22.74 -3.45 -2.51
N LEU A 19 -22.02 -2.70 -1.67
CA LEU A 19 -20.58 -2.87 -1.47
C LEU A 19 -20.24 -4.27 -0.93
N TYR A 20 -21.07 -4.77 0.01
CA TYR A 20 -20.92 -6.12 0.52
C TYR A 20 -21.08 -7.17 -0.58
N ASN A 21 -22.11 -7.06 -1.40
CA ASN A 21 -22.37 -8.00 -2.49
C ASN A 21 -21.29 -7.95 -3.57
N LEU A 22 -20.87 -6.75 -3.99
CA LEU A 22 -19.75 -6.57 -4.93
C LEU A 22 -18.47 -7.24 -4.42
N HIS A 23 -18.20 -7.12 -3.13
CA HIS A 23 -17.04 -7.74 -2.52
C HIS A 23 -17.17 -9.27 -2.46
N HIS A 24 -18.24 -9.81 -1.88
CA HIS A 24 -18.37 -11.24 -1.58
C HIS A 24 -18.70 -12.09 -2.81
N ASN A 25 -19.50 -11.56 -3.73
CA ASN A 25 -19.96 -12.33 -4.89
C ASN A 25 -19.07 -12.11 -6.12
N ASN A 26 -18.47 -10.91 -6.25
CA ASN A 26 -17.74 -10.50 -7.44
C ASN A 26 -16.24 -10.34 -7.22
N ASN A 27 -15.74 -10.46 -6.00
CA ASN A 27 -14.36 -10.17 -5.63
C ASN A 27 -13.93 -8.73 -6.01
N ILE A 28 -14.82 -7.75 -5.82
CA ILE A 28 -14.51 -6.35 -6.08
C ILE A 28 -14.05 -5.67 -4.80
N ILE A 29 -12.87 -5.02 -4.85
CA ILE A 29 -12.48 -4.03 -3.85
C ILE A 29 -12.91 -2.65 -4.33
N THR A 30 -13.85 -2.04 -3.62
CA THR A 30 -14.24 -0.66 -3.87
C THR A 30 -13.43 0.30 -3.02
N SER A 31 -13.07 1.45 -3.59
CA SER A 31 -12.36 2.54 -2.89
C SER A 31 -12.84 3.92 -3.34
N ILE A 32 -12.51 4.92 -2.55
CA ILE A 32 -12.63 6.35 -2.89
C ILE A 32 -11.25 6.97 -2.70
N PHE A 33 -10.58 7.33 -3.78
CA PHE A 33 -9.20 7.84 -3.79
C PHE A 33 -8.27 6.99 -2.91
N GLY A 34 -8.30 5.66 -3.14
CA GLY A 34 -7.50 4.68 -2.41
C GLY A 34 -8.00 4.33 -1.00
N ARG A 35 -9.02 4.99 -0.47
CA ARG A 35 -9.66 4.61 0.80
C ARG A 35 -10.63 3.48 0.57
N ILE A 36 -10.28 2.30 1.07
CA ILE A 36 -11.01 1.06 0.86
C ILE A 36 -12.34 1.10 1.62
N LEU A 37 -13.42 0.68 0.93
CA LEU A 37 -14.80 0.64 1.45
C LEU A 37 -15.25 -0.79 1.81
N MET A 38 -14.35 -1.63 2.29
CA MET A 38 -14.68 -2.99 2.73
C MET A 38 -14.79 -3.08 4.25
N GLY A 39 -15.82 -3.75 4.73
CA GLY A 39 -16.03 -3.94 6.17
C GLY A 39 -16.18 -2.63 6.95
N VAL A 40 -16.71 -1.59 6.29
CA VAL A 40 -16.88 -0.23 6.82
C VAL A 40 -18.32 -0.01 7.31
N THR A 41 -18.51 1.01 8.15
CA THR A 41 -19.83 1.51 8.55
C THR A 41 -20.32 2.61 7.61
N ASP A 42 -21.58 2.98 7.69
CA ASP A 42 -22.15 4.14 7.00
C ASP A 42 -21.39 5.44 7.31
N ILE A 43 -20.99 5.62 8.56
CA ILE A 43 -20.16 6.76 8.97
C ILE A 43 -18.77 6.74 8.31
N ASP A 44 -18.17 5.57 8.16
CA ASP A 44 -16.86 5.46 7.50
C ASP A 44 -16.97 5.75 6.01
N ILE A 45 -18.08 5.38 5.36
CA ILE A 45 -18.39 5.77 3.97
C ILE A 45 -18.46 7.29 3.85
N VAL A 46 -19.21 7.97 4.76
CA VAL A 46 -19.29 9.44 4.76
C VAL A 46 -17.91 10.07 4.96
N LYS A 47 -17.09 9.54 5.88
CA LYS A 47 -15.71 10.02 6.11
C LYS A 47 -14.83 9.84 4.87
N ALA A 48 -14.91 8.69 4.20
CA ALA A 48 -14.16 8.43 2.98
C ALA A 48 -14.50 9.45 1.87
N HIS A 49 -15.80 9.77 1.72
CA HIS A 49 -16.25 10.80 0.78
C HIS A 49 -15.76 12.20 1.16
N ARG A 50 -15.84 12.56 2.44
CA ARG A 50 -15.32 13.86 2.90
C ARG A 50 -13.81 14.01 2.64
N TYR A 51 -13.06 12.90 2.64
CA TYR A 51 -11.63 12.93 2.31
C TYR A 51 -11.36 13.37 0.87
N SER A 52 -12.30 13.18 -0.06
CA SER A 52 -12.16 13.57 -1.47
C SER A 52 -11.80 15.04 -1.64
N ARG A 53 -12.31 15.94 -0.76
CA ARG A 53 -11.98 17.38 -0.77
C ARG A 53 -10.48 17.66 -0.64
N LEU A 54 -9.72 16.72 -0.12
CA LEU A 54 -8.27 16.85 0.02
C LEU A 54 -7.54 16.42 -1.26
N ALA A 55 -8.20 15.62 -2.10
CA ALA A 55 -7.67 15.12 -3.36
C ALA A 55 -8.17 15.90 -4.60
N THR A 56 -9.37 16.51 -4.55
CA THR A 56 -10.01 17.11 -5.73
C THR A 56 -10.57 18.52 -5.48
N ASP A 57 -10.19 19.19 -4.39
CA ASP A 57 -10.74 20.50 -3.94
C ASP A 57 -12.26 20.52 -3.74
N THR A 58 -12.96 19.47 -4.11
CA THR A 58 -14.41 19.33 -3.98
C THR A 58 -14.77 18.10 -3.13
N GLU A 59 -15.78 18.25 -2.27
CA GLU A 59 -16.28 17.13 -1.49
C GLU A 59 -17.24 16.31 -2.36
N LEU A 60 -16.86 15.08 -2.71
CA LEU A 60 -17.81 14.08 -3.17
C LEU A 60 -18.72 13.67 -2.01
N THR A 61 -19.95 13.35 -2.35
CA THR A 61 -20.95 12.89 -1.38
C THR A 61 -21.38 11.47 -1.71
N PRO A 62 -21.82 10.66 -0.72
CA PRO A 62 -22.39 9.34 -0.99
C PRO A 62 -23.55 9.37 -2.00
N ALA A 63 -24.32 10.45 -2.03
CA ALA A 63 -25.40 10.62 -3.00
C ALA A 63 -24.94 10.71 -4.47
N GLN A 64 -23.71 11.23 -4.70
CA GLN A 64 -23.13 11.32 -6.04
C GLN A 64 -22.54 10.00 -6.52
N THR A 65 -22.05 9.18 -5.62
CA THR A 65 -21.40 7.89 -5.96
C THR A 65 -22.34 6.69 -5.82
N LEU A 66 -23.45 6.81 -5.10
CA LEU A 66 -24.46 5.76 -4.98
C LEU A 66 -24.97 5.25 -6.36
N PRO A 67 -25.29 6.11 -7.35
CA PRO A 67 -25.69 5.64 -8.69
C PRO A 67 -24.61 4.78 -9.37
N ILE A 68 -23.31 5.12 -9.15
CA ILE A 68 -22.19 4.32 -9.67
C ILE A 68 -22.19 2.94 -9.02
N VAL A 69 -22.33 2.87 -7.69
CA VAL A 69 -22.34 1.57 -6.97
C VAL A 69 -23.56 0.73 -7.37
N GLN A 70 -24.73 1.35 -7.59
CA GLN A 70 -25.92 0.67 -8.08
C GLN A 70 -25.73 0.13 -9.50
N ALA A 71 -25.12 0.92 -10.38
CA ALA A 71 -24.79 0.48 -11.72
C ALA A 71 -23.75 -0.65 -11.72
N LEU A 72 -22.72 -0.58 -10.88
CA LEU A 72 -21.75 -1.67 -10.71
C LEU A 72 -22.41 -2.96 -10.25
N ALA A 73 -23.35 -2.89 -9.31
CA ALA A 73 -24.09 -4.07 -8.85
C ALA A 73 -24.95 -4.69 -9.97
N THR A 74 -25.42 -3.87 -10.91
CA THR A 74 -26.22 -4.34 -12.08
C THR A 74 -25.30 -4.89 -13.19
N LEU A 75 -24.16 -4.23 -13.44
CA LEU A 75 -23.19 -4.63 -14.46
C LEU A 75 -22.44 -5.91 -14.10
N ASN A 76 -22.44 -6.28 -12.84
CA ASN A 76 -21.87 -7.52 -12.32
C ASN A 76 -20.39 -7.74 -12.74
N PRO A 77 -19.47 -6.77 -12.52
CA PRO A 77 -18.07 -6.90 -12.87
C PRO A 77 -17.40 -8.04 -12.09
N THR A 78 -16.32 -8.60 -12.67
CA THR A 78 -15.55 -9.68 -12.04
C THR A 78 -14.25 -9.14 -11.46
N SER A 79 -13.77 -9.78 -10.40
CA SER A 79 -12.47 -9.63 -9.69
C SER A 79 -11.61 -8.42 -10.09
N ALA A 80 -11.80 -7.29 -9.41
CA ALA A 80 -11.04 -6.05 -9.65
C ALA A 80 -10.97 -5.15 -8.41
N SER A 81 -10.06 -4.17 -8.43
CA SER A 81 -10.07 -3.02 -7.54
C SER A 81 -10.65 -1.83 -8.30
N ILE A 82 -11.81 -1.32 -7.87
CA ILE A 82 -12.53 -0.24 -8.54
C ILE A 82 -12.59 0.99 -7.64
N ASP A 83 -12.00 2.11 -8.09
CA ASP A 83 -12.08 3.38 -7.39
C ASP A 83 -13.29 4.18 -7.88
N ILE A 84 -14.36 4.18 -7.08
CA ILE A 84 -15.61 4.86 -7.41
C ILE A 84 -15.49 6.39 -7.30
N GLY A 85 -14.52 6.90 -6.52
CA GLY A 85 -14.24 8.33 -6.46
C GLY A 85 -13.66 8.83 -7.77
N THR A 86 -12.67 8.13 -8.30
CA THR A 86 -12.08 8.43 -9.62
C THR A 86 -13.11 8.30 -10.74
N LEU A 87 -13.96 7.27 -10.72
CA LEU A 87 -15.05 7.12 -11.69
C LEU A 87 -16.03 8.30 -11.65
N ALA A 88 -16.37 8.79 -10.44
CA ALA A 88 -17.28 9.93 -10.28
C ALA A 88 -16.71 11.22 -10.88
N VAL A 89 -15.43 11.47 -10.66
CA VAL A 89 -14.74 12.65 -11.21
C VAL A 89 -14.68 12.57 -12.73
N ARG A 90 -14.23 11.43 -13.28
CA ARG A 90 -14.17 11.23 -14.75
C ARG A 90 -15.55 11.35 -15.42
N TYR A 91 -16.58 10.82 -14.78
CA TYR A 91 -17.93 10.93 -15.30
C TYR A 91 -18.40 12.39 -15.34
N ALA A 92 -18.08 13.18 -14.30
CA ALA A 92 -18.41 14.58 -14.25
C ALA A 92 -17.63 15.41 -15.30
N GLU A 93 -16.36 15.13 -15.52
CA GLU A 93 -15.51 15.76 -16.56
C GLU A 93 -16.05 15.44 -17.97
N HIS A 94 -16.30 14.17 -18.25
CA HIS A 94 -16.85 13.74 -19.54
C HIS A 94 -18.21 14.36 -19.85
N HIS A 95 -19.04 14.56 -18.82
CA HIS A 95 -20.34 15.22 -18.96
C HIS A 95 -20.21 16.72 -19.23
N SER A 96 -19.18 17.40 -18.71
CA SER A 96 -18.93 18.81 -18.98
C SER A 96 -18.44 19.04 -20.40
N ASP A 97 -17.64 18.15 -20.96
CA ASP A 97 -17.04 18.25 -22.29
C ASP A 97 -18.05 17.98 -23.43
N ASN A 98 -19.08 17.20 -23.17
CA ASN A 98 -20.14 16.84 -24.12
C ASN A 98 -21.26 17.91 -24.24
N HIS A 99 -21.00 19.19 -23.89
CA HIS A 99 -21.96 20.29 -24.01
C HIS A 99 -23.33 20.06 -23.33
N GLY A 100 -23.35 19.22 -22.27
CA GLY A 100 -24.53 19.03 -21.43
C GLY A 100 -25.57 18.04 -21.97
N GLU A 101 -25.29 17.25 -23.00
CA GLU A 101 -26.07 16.07 -23.31
C GLU A 101 -25.82 14.99 -22.26
N PRO A 102 -26.84 14.45 -21.58
CA PRO A 102 -26.64 13.45 -20.55
C PRO A 102 -26.12 12.16 -21.17
N GLU A 103 -24.84 11.87 -20.94
CA GLU A 103 -24.32 10.54 -21.22
C GLU A 103 -24.95 9.56 -20.25
N ASP A 104 -25.34 8.38 -20.76
CA ASP A 104 -25.81 7.31 -19.91
C ASP A 104 -24.66 6.81 -19.02
N LEU A 105 -24.79 6.96 -17.70
CA LEU A 105 -23.83 6.47 -16.70
C LEU A 105 -23.45 5.00 -16.95
N VAL A 106 -24.41 4.17 -17.35
CA VAL A 106 -24.15 2.75 -17.63
C VAL A 106 -23.26 2.58 -18.85
N ALA A 107 -23.48 3.38 -19.92
CA ALA A 107 -22.62 3.36 -21.11
C ALA A 107 -21.18 3.80 -20.79
N PHE A 108 -21.02 4.87 -20.02
CA PHE A 108 -19.73 5.31 -19.51
C PHE A 108 -19.02 4.21 -18.71
N LEU A 109 -19.71 3.60 -17.74
CA LEU A 109 -19.15 2.54 -16.91
C LEU A 109 -18.80 1.29 -17.73
N ARG A 110 -19.57 0.95 -18.76
CA ARG A 110 -19.24 -0.15 -19.68
C ARG A 110 -17.92 0.11 -20.41
N THR A 111 -17.64 1.34 -20.78
CA THR A 111 -16.37 1.74 -21.42
C THR A 111 -15.21 1.64 -20.42
N GLU A 112 -15.35 2.25 -19.23
CA GLU A 112 -14.28 2.29 -18.23
C GLU A 112 -13.94 0.93 -17.62
N LEU A 113 -14.89 -0.01 -17.64
CA LEU A 113 -14.81 -1.32 -16.98
C LEU A 113 -14.85 -2.50 -17.96
N ALA A 114 -14.71 -2.26 -19.26
CA ALA A 114 -14.89 -3.27 -20.32
C ALA A 114 -14.11 -4.58 -20.06
N GLU A 115 -12.96 -4.49 -19.42
CA GLU A 115 -12.08 -5.63 -19.18
C GLU A 115 -12.55 -6.60 -18.08
N VAL A 116 -13.49 -6.14 -17.23
CA VAL A 116 -14.01 -6.92 -16.08
C VAL A 116 -15.50 -7.16 -16.18
N LEU A 117 -16.12 -6.71 -17.26
CA LEU A 117 -17.54 -6.97 -17.49
C LEU A 117 -17.73 -8.31 -18.22
N PRO A 118 -18.78 -9.08 -17.89
CA PRO A 118 -19.14 -10.27 -18.63
C PRO A 118 -19.47 -9.91 -20.10
N ALA A 119 -19.11 -10.78 -21.03
CA ALA A 119 -19.51 -10.62 -22.42
C ALA A 119 -21.04 -10.69 -22.55
N ASP A 120 -21.65 -9.88 -23.41
CA ASP A 120 -23.11 -9.71 -23.55
C ASP A 120 -23.89 -11.01 -23.87
N ASP A 121 -23.21 -12.11 -24.30
CA ASP A 121 -23.80 -13.41 -24.66
C ASP A 121 -23.49 -14.54 -23.69
N ALA A 122 -22.97 -14.25 -22.53
CA ALA A 122 -22.54 -15.28 -21.60
C ALA A 122 -23.65 -15.64 -20.60
N GLY A 123 -24.35 -16.71 -20.88
CA GLY A 123 -25.18 -17.41 -19.90
C GLY A 123 -24.37 -17.86 -18.69
N ASP A 124 -25.03 -18.13 -17.55
CA ASP A 124 -24.45 -18.49 -16.24
C ASP A 124 -22.97 -18.87 -16.25
N HIS A 125 -22.10 -17.90 -16.11
CA HIS A 125 -20.65 -18.15 -15.99
C HIS A 125 -20.32 -18.45 -14.54
N GLU A 126 -19.79 -19.65 -14.31
CA GLU A 126 -18.96 -19.90 -13.15
C GLU A 126 -17.88 -18.84 -13.10
N ASN A 127 -17.78 -18.14 -11.98
CA ASN A 127 -16.84 -17.04 -11.73
C ASN A 127 -15.38 -17.53 -12.04
N PRO A 128 -14.69 -17.01 -13.07
CA PRO A 128 -13.36 -17.48 -13.45
C PRO A 128 -12.30 -17.25 -12.36
N ALA A 129 -12.62 -16.50 -11.30
CA ALA A 129 -11.74 -16.27 -10.15
C ALA A 129 -11.44 -17.54 -9.31
N SER A 130 -12.10 -18.68 -9.60
CA SER A 130 -11.91 -19.93 -8.83
C SER A 130 -10.93 -20.95 -9.47
N ALA A 131 -10.37 -20.66 -10.64
CA ALA A 131 -9.61 -21.65 -11.40
C ALA A 131 -8.18 -21.93 -10.87
N THR A 132 -7.57 -20.99 -10.14
CA THR A 132 -6.22 -21.17 -9.59
C THR A 132 -6.29 -21.17 -8.06
N PRO A 133 -5.74 -22.20 -7.38
CA PRO A 133 -5.73 -22.22 -5.93
C PRO A 133 -4.92 -21.02 -5.39
N PRO A 134 -5.35 -20.44 -4.26
CA PRO A 134 -4.66 -19.28 -3.69
C PRO A 134 -3.21 -19.61 -3.35
N ARG A 135 -2.30 -18.68 -3.59
CA ARG A 135 -0.90 -18.81 -3.24
C ARG A 135 -0.72 -18.73 -1.73
N ASP A 136 -0.06 -19.70 -1.14
CA ASP A 136 0.21 -19.75 0.29
C ASP A 136 1.28 -18.72 0.67
N ILE A 137 0.97 -17.88 1.67
CA ILE A 137 1.88 -16.88 2.23
C ILE A 137 2.28 -17.29 3.65
N VAL A 138 3.57 -17.24 3.93
CA VAL A 138 4.14 -17.45 5.25
C VAL A 138 4.87 -16.19 5.68
N LEU A 139 4.52 -15.64 6.84
CA LEU A 139 5.25 -14.54 7.45
C LEU A 139 6.34 -15.08 8.38
N TYR A 140 7.59 -14.80 8.08
CA TYR A 140 8.70 -15.16 8.96
C TYR A 140 9.07 -13.94 9.83
N GLY A 141 8.67 -13.99 11.11
CA GLY A 141 8.68 -12.85 12.04
C GLY A 141 7.29 -12.20 12.19
N PHE A 142 6.94 -11.84 13.44
CA PHE A 142 5.63 -11.26 13.77
C PHE A 142 5.79 -10.01 14.64
N GLY A 143 6.72 -9.13 14.23
CA GLY A 143 6.91 -7.80 14.75
C GLY A 143 5.85 -6.83 14.24
N ARG A 144 6.12 -5.52 14.26
CA ARG A 144 5.16 -4.50 13.77
C ARG A 144 4.77 -4.75 12.32
N ILE A 145 5.73 -4.80 11.41
CA ILE A 145 5.46 -5.01 9.97
C ILE A 145 4.76 -6.36 9.73
N GLY A 146 5.24 -7.46 10.35
CA GLY A 146 4.59 -8.77 10.20
C GLY A 146 3.12 -8.79 10.63
N ARG A 147 2.75 -8.06 11.69
CA ARG A 147 1.35 -7.93 12.13
C ARG A 147 0.51 -7.08 11.20
N LEU A 148 1.06 -5.99 10.64
CA LEU A 148 0.37 -5.17 9.65
C LEU A 148 0.15 -5.94 8.34
N LEU A 149 1.17 -6.67 7.88
CA LEU A 149 1.02 -7.57 6.73
C LEU A 149 -0.06 -8.62 6.97
N ALA A 150 -0.10 -9.22 8.17
CA ALA A 150 -1.15 -10.17 8.53
C ALA A 150 -2.54 -9.52 8.47
N ARG A 151 -2.72 -8.31 9.03
CA ARG A 151 -3.98 -7.55 8.96
C ARG A 151 -4.42 -7.27 7.53
N ILE A 152 -3.48 -6.85 6.67
CA ILE A 152 -3.76 -6.57 5.26
C ILE A 152 -4.13 -7.86 4.52
N LEU A 153 -3.37 -8.94 4.70
CA LEU A 153 -3.65 -10.24 4.06
C LEU A 153 -5.01 -10.78 4.47
N ILE A 154 -5.35 -10.77 5.77
CA ILE A 154 -6.64 -11.22 6.27
C ILE A 154 -7.79 -10.40 5.68
N SER A 155 -7.64 -9.07 5.58
CA SER A 155 -8.66 -8.22 4.97
C SER A 155 -8.83 -8.48 3.48
N ARG A 156 -7.74 -8.82 2.77
CA ARG A 156 -7.76 -9.09 1.33
C ARG A 156 -8.13 -10.53 0.97
N GLU A 157 -7.88 -11.52 1.86
CA GLU A 157 -8.25 -12.91 1.62
C GLU A 157 -9.76 -13.05 1.35
N ALA A 158 -10.57 -12.27 2.07
CA ALA A 158 -12.00 -12.23 1.86
C ALA A 158 -12.40 -11.64 0.49
N ALA A 159 -11.52 -10.85 -0.16
CA ALA A 159 -11.81 -10.19 -1.42
C ALA A 159 -11.33 -10.97 -2.65
N PHE A 160 -10.08 -11.42 -2.65
CA PHE A 160 -9.49 -11.95 -3.87
C PHE A 160 -9.22 -13.45 -3.82
N GLY A 161 -9.10 -14.03 -2.61
CA GLY A 161 -8.75 -15.44 -2.46
C GLY A 161 -7.44 -15.88 -3.12
N SER A 162 -6.74 -14.95 -3.78
CA SER A 162 -5.60 -15.23 -4.64
C SER A 162 -4.27 -15.37 -3.89
N VAL A 163 -4.18 -14.79 -2.69
CA VAL A 163 -3.08 -14.98 -1.72
C VAL A 163 -3.67 -15.26 -0.34
N LYS A 164 -3.12 -16.25 0.35
CA LYS A 164 -3.67 -16.70 1.62
C LYS A 164 -2.61 -16.77 2.71
N LEU A 165 -2.84 -16.07 3.82
CA LEU A 165 -1.99 -16.20 5.00
C LEU A 165 -2.20 -17.56 5.66
N ARG A 166 -1.19 -18.43 5.62
CA ARG A 166 -1.27 -19.78 6.13
C ARG A 166 -0.53 -19.97 7.45
N ALA A 167 0.64 -19.35 7.57
CA ALA A 167 1.46 -19.53 8.75
C ALA A 167 2.27 -18.28 9.11
N VAL A 168 2.66 -18.25 10.37
CA VAL A 168 3.61 -17.27 10.92
C VAL A 168 4.71 -18.07 11.66
N VAL A 169 5.96 -17.86 11.25
CA VAL A 169 7.12 -18.49 11.91
C VAL A 169 7.74 -17.53 12.89
N VAL A 170 7.95 -17.97 14.12
CA VAL A 170 8.50 -17.17 15.21
C VAL A 170 9.34 -18.01 16.16
N ARG A 171 10.16 -17.33 16.95
CA ARG A 171 10.81 -17.95 18.12
C ARG A 171 9.84 -17.98 19.30
N LYS A 172 9.78 -19.09 20.03
CA LYS A 172 8.96 -19.19 21.25
C LYS A 172 9.58 -18.36 22.36
N ASN A 173 8.78 -17.50 23.00
CA ASN A 173 9.23 -16.59 24.06
C ASN A 173 8.42 -16.81 25.37
N GLY A 174 8.35 -18.05 25.85
CA GLY A 174 7.64 -18.41 27.09
C GLY A 174 6.34 -19.18 26.87
N ASP A 175 5.67 -19.55 27.97
CA ASP A 175 4.53 -20.47 27.92
C ASP A 175 3.26 -19.85 27.34
N ASN A 176 3.02 -18.56 27.54
CA ASN A 176 1.85 -17.83 27.02
C ASN A 176 2.15 -17.06 25.71
N ASP A 177 3.15 -17.49 24.95
CA ASP A 177 3.61 -16.81 23.73
C ASP A 177 2.46 -16.62 22.71
N LEU A 178 1.69 -17.68 22.45
CA LEU A 178 0.59 -17.65 21.48
C LEU A 178 -0.48 -16.61 21.83
N GLN A 179 -0.91 -16.57 23.10
CA GLN A 179 -1.89 -15.59 23.60
C GLN A 179 -1.38 -14.16 23.48
N LYS A 180 -0.10 -13.92 23.80
CA LYS A 180 0.51 -12.60 23.67
C LYS A 180 0.56 -12.14 22.21
N ARG A 181 0.88 -13.04 21.26
CA ARG A 181 0.89 -12.73 19.82
C ARG A 181 -0.51 -12.40 19.32
N ALA A 182 -1.50 -13.19 19.70
CA ALA A 182 -2.90 -12.88 19.38
C ALA A 182 -3.35 -11.54 19.98
N SER A 183 -2.94 -11.24 21.22
CA SER A 183 -3.22 -9.95 21.86
C SER A 183 -2.60 -8.77 21.09
N LEU A 184 -1.34 -8.91 20.63
CA LEU A 184 -0.65 -7.89 19.86
C LEU A 184 -1.26 -7.73 18.44
N LEU A 185 -1.86 -8.78 17.87
CA LEU A 185 -2.60 -8.66 16.61
C LEU A 185 -3.94 -7.94 16.79
N ARG A 186 -4.62 -8.18 17.95
CA ARG A 186 -5.90 -7.52 18.29
C ARG A 186 -5.76 -6.03 18.51
N ARG A 187 -4.62 -5.58 19.08
CA ARG A 187 -4.45 -4.21 19.55
C ARG A 187 -3.15 -3.65 19.03
N ASP A 188 -3.24 -2.49 18.43
CA ASP A 188 -2.08 -1.71 18.02
C ASP A 188 -2.28 -0.26 18.46
N SER A 189 -1.27 0.33 19.10
CA SER A 189 -1.37 1.69 19.66
C SER A 189 -1.36 2.77 18.57
N VAL A 190 -0.87 2.47 17.39
CA VAL A 190 -0.80 3.40 16.24
C VAL A 190 -1.98 3.15 15.30
N HIS A 191 -2.15 1.91 14.86
CA HIS A 191 -3.15 1.55 13.85
C HIS A 191 -4.48 1.04 14.43
N GLY A 192 -4.67 1.16 15.74
CA GLY A 192 -5.92 0.83 16.40
C GLY A 192 -6.21 -0.67 16.52
N ALA A 193 -7.43 -0.97 16.93
CA ALA A 193 -7.90 -2.34 17.09
C ALA A 193 -7.99 -3.07 15.75
N PHE A 194 -7.81 -4.41 15.79
CA PHE A 194 -8.10 -5.27 14.65
C PHE A 194 -9.60 -5.21 14.33
N ASN A 195 -9.94 -5.03 13.07
CA ASN A 195 -11.33 -5.02 12.63
C ASN A 195 -11.83 -6.46 12.48
N GLY A 196 -12.39 -7.00 13.57
CA GLY A 196 -12.94 -8.35 13.58
C GLY A 196 -12.63 -9.14 14.84
N THR A 197 -12.69 -10.46 14.72
CA THR A 197 -12.53 -11.42 15.83
C THR A 197 -11.22 -12.19 15.72
N ILE A 198 -10.57 -12.41 16.87
CA ILE A 198 -9.37 -13.24 16.97
C ILE A 198 -9.57 -14.23 18.11
N THR A 199 -9.46 -15.52 17.81
CA THR A 199 -9.47 -16.61 18.79
C THR A 199 -8.17 -17.43 18.69
N VAL A 200 -7.88 -18.22 19.71
CA VAL A 200 -6.64 -18.97 19.84
C VAL A 200 -6.96 -20.42 20.12
N ASP A 201 -6.32 -21.32 19.38
CA ASP A 201 -6.29 -22.76 19.64
C ASP A 201 -4.86 -23.11 20.11
N GLU A 202 -4.72 -23.32 21.43
CA GLU A 202 -3.42 -23.59 22.04
C GLU A 202 -2.92 -25.02 21.75
N GLU A 203 -3.84 -25.96 21.59
CA GLU A 203 -3.49 -27.35 21.33
C GLU A 203 -2.79 -27.51 19.98
N HIS A 204 -3.27 -26.76 18.96
CA HIS A 204 -2.74 -26.85 17.61
C HIS A 204 -1.80 -25.69 17.24
N ASN A 205 -1.53 -24.76 18.17
CA ASN A 205 -0.78 -23.52 17.92
C ASN A 205 -1.35 -22.71 16.75
N VAL A 206 -2.66 -22.45 16.77
CA VAL A 206 -3.36 -21.72 15.72
C VAL A 206 -3.97 -20.41 16.26
N ILE A 207 -3.86 -19.36 15.47
CA ILE A 207 -4.65 -18.12 15.63
C ILE A 207 -5.71 -18.11 14.52
N TRP A 208 -6.97 -17.97 14.91
CA TRP A 208 -8.07 -17.73 13.97
C TRP A 208 -8.38 -16.25 13.96
N ALA A 209 -8.33 -15.61 12.80
CA ALA A 209 -8.65 -14.21 12.63
C ALA A 209 -9.64 -14.04 11.46
N ASN A 210 -10.86 -13.57 11.75
CA ASN A 210 -11.96 -13.47 10.77
C ASN A 210 -12.18 -14.74 9.93
N GLY A 211 -12.03 -15.93 10.56
CA GLY A 211 -12.14 -17.21 9.85
C GLY A 211 -10.85 -17.71 9.19
N THR A 212 -9.84 -16.85 9.01
CA THR A 212 -8.52 -17.26 8.50
C THR A 212 -7.78 -18.07 9.55
N LYS A 213 -7.38 -19.31 9.19
CA LYS A 213 -6.54 -20.20 10.02
C LYS A 213 -5.07 -19.83 9.83
N ILE A 214 -4.43 -19.33 10.88
CA ILE A 214 -3.01 -18.97 10.88
C ILE A 214 -2.25 -19.93 11.77
N GLN A 215 -1.44 -20.80 11.18
CA GLN A 215 -0.56 -21.71 11.92
C GLN A 215 0.61 -20.95 12.51
N ILE A 216 0.84 -21.05 13.81
CA ILE A 216 2.06 -20.53 14.44
C ILE A 216 3.09 -21.64 14.50
N ILE A 217 4.20 -21.43 13.82
CA ILE A 217 5.32 -22.38 13.74
C ILE A 217 6.48 -21.81 14.57
N TYR A 218 6.93 -22.60 15.54
CA TYR A 218 8.07 -22.21 16.37
C TYR A 218 9.36 -22.74 15.78
N SER A 219 10.22 -21.85 15.29
CA SER A 219 11.56 -22.17 14.77
C SER A 219 12.54 -21.02 15.01
N ASN A 220 13.81 -21.39 15.19
CA ASN A 220 14.95 -20.48 15.27
C ASN A 220 15.78 -20.44 13.98
N ASP A 221 15.57 -21.41 13.10
CA ASP A 221 16.31 -21.62 11.87
C ASP A 221 15.34 -21.78 10.67
N PRO A 222 15.43 -20.90 9.68
CA PRO A 222 14.56 -20.98 8.48
C PRO A 222 14.72 -22.30 7.73
N ALA A 223 15.95 -22.83 7.62
CA ALA A 223 16.23 -24.02 6.83
C ALA A 223 15.65 -25.30 7.45
N SER A 224 15.32 -25.30 8.75
CA SER A 224 14.80 -26.46 9.46
C SER A 224 13.26 -26.59 9.39
N VAL A 225 12.57 -25.63 8.79
CA VAL A 225 11.10 -25.64 8.72
C VAL A 225 10.65 -26.54 7.56
N ASP A 226 9.73 -27.44 7.86
CA ASP A 226 9.00 -28.18 6.83
C ASP A 226 7.54 -27.71 6.81
N TYR A 227 7.22 -26.89 5.84
CA TYR A 227 5.89 -26.29 5.67
C TYR A 227 4.86 -27.33 5.22
N THR A 228 5.29 -28.41 4.56
CA THR A 228 4.38 -29.46 4.08
C THR A 228 3.70 -30.21 5.20
N ASN A 229 4.28 -30.26 6.40
CA ASN A 229 3.63 -30.79 7.61
C ASN A 229 2.35 -30.02 7.99
N TYR A 230 2.16 -28.83 7.44
CA TYR A 230 0.98 -27.96 7.65
C TYR A 230 0.13 -27.86 6.38
N GLY A 231 0.39 -28.69 5.38
CA GLY A 231 -0.31 -28.65 4.08
C GLY A 231 0.00 -27.37 3.28
N ILE A 232 1.20 -26.81 3.47
CA ILE A 232 1.69 -25.63 2.77
C ILE A 232 2.74 -26.08 1.77
N THR A 233 2.45 -25.90 0.49
CA THR A 233 3.35 -26.21 -0.62
C THR A 233 3.53 -24.99 -1.49
N ASP A 234 4.72 -24.79 -2.07
CA ASP A 234 4.96 -23.69 -3.00
C ASP A 234 4.70 -22.28 -2.39
N ALA A 235 5.04 -22.08 -1.11
CA ALA A 235 4.77 -20.85 -0.40
C ALA A 235 5.71 -19.70 -0.78
N ILE A 236 5.18 -18.46 -0.72
CA ILE A 236 6.00 -17.25 -0.67
C ILE A 236 6.26 -16.93 0.80
N VAL A 237 7.53 -16.98 1.21
CA VAL A 237 7.94 -16.62 2.58
C VAL A 237 8.34 -15.15 2.61
N VAL A 238 7.67 -14.37 3.49
CA VAL A 238 7.94 -12.94 3.68
C VAL A 238 8.75 -12.75 4.97
N ASP A 239 10.04 -12.45 4.84
CA ASP A 239 10.93 -12.23 5.99
C ASP A 239 10.80 -10.82 6.55
N ASN A 240 10.24 -10.73 7.74
CA ASN A 240 10.00 -9.49 8.49
C ASN A 240 10.98 -9.32 9.66
N THR A 241 12.01 -10.17 9.76
CA THR A 241 12.92 -10.16 10.91
C THR A 241 14.01 -9.09 10.79
N GLY A 242 14.36 -8.71 9.57
CA GLY A 242 15.52 -7.86 9.27
C GLY A 242 16.87 -8.47 9.65
N ARG A 243 16.89 -9.76 10.01
CA ARG A 243 18.10 -10.49 10.42
C ARG A 243 18.98 -10.85 9.23
N TRP A 244 18.37 -11.40 8.20
CA TRP A 244 19.02 -11.80 6.95
C TRP A 244 18.76 -10.75 5.88
N ARG A 245 19.79 -10.13 5.33
CA ARG A 245 19.65 -9.05 4.33
C ARG A 245 20.49 -9.26 3.09
N ASP A 246 21.24 -10.33 3.05
CA ASP A 246 22.03 -10.77 1.89
C ASP A 246 21.47 -12.07 1.32
N GLU A 247 21.93 -12.40 0.13
CA GLU A 247 21.45 -13.57 -0.60
C GLU A 247 21.69 -14.86 0.18
N ALA A 248 22.89 -15.04 0.74
CA ALA A 248 23.25 -16.26 1.48
C ALA A 248 22.35 -16.48 2.70
N GLY A 249 21.99 -15.43 3.41
CA GLY A 249 21.06 -15.47 4.54
C GLY A 249 19.64 -15.81 4.11
N LEU A 250 19.14 -15.17 3.03
CA LEU A 250 17.79 -15.40 2.53
C LEU A 250 17.61 -16.75 1.85
N GLN A 251 18.65 -17.28 1.22
CA GLN A 251 18.65 -18.64 0.68
C GLN A 251 18.36 -19.73 1.73
N GLN A 252 18.54 -19.46 3.04
CA GLN A 252 18.17 -20.40 4.08
C GLN A 252 16.65 -20.70 4.08
N HIS A 253 15.82 -19.72 3.71
CA HIS A 253 14.38 -19.94 3.57
C HIS A 253 14.03 -20.89 2.42
N LEU A 254 14.78 -20.82 1.31
CA LEU A 254 14.55 -21.69 0.14
C LEU A 254 14.92 -23.15 0.40
N LYS A 255 15.71 -23.45 1.48
CA LYS A 255 16.00 -24.82 1.90
C LYS A 255 14.83 -25.47 2.66
N ALA A 256 13.89 -24.65 3.14
CA ALA A 256 12.69 -25.12 3.83
C ALA A 256 11.76 -25.83 2.84
N THR A 257 11.36 -27.06 3.13
CA THR A 257 10.43 -27.81 2.29
C THR A 257 9.11 -27.08 2.21
N GLY A 258 8.61 -26.84 0.98
CA GLY A 258 7.37 -26.10 0.72
C GLY A 258 7.54 -24.59 0.52
N CYS A 259 8.77 -24.05 0.62
CA CYS A 259 9.10 -22.67 0.24
C CYS A 259 9.57 -22.62 -1.21
N SER A 260 9.03 -21.70 -2.00
CA SER A 260 9.43 -21.49 -3.40
C SER A 260 10.03 -20.12 -3.65
N ARG A 261 9.60 -19.09 -2.92
CA ARG A 261 10.05 -17.73 -3.09
C ARG A 261 10.18 -17.01 -1.76
N VAL A 262 11.05 -15.98 -1.73
CA VAL A 262 11.31 -15.18 -0.53
C VAL A 262 11.17 -13.70 -0.86
N VAL A 263 10.44 -12.97 -0.02
CA VAL A 263 10.37 -11.51 -0.03
C VAL A 263 10.96 -10.96 1.25
N LEU A 264 12.00 -10.14 1.16
CA LEU A 264 12.56 -9.43 2.31
C LEU A 264 11.87 -8.08 2.49
N THR A 265 11.36 -7.78 3.68
CA THR A 265 10.76 -6.47 4.03
C THR A 265 11.77 -5.46 4.55
N ALA A 266 12.90 -5.38 3.88
CA ALA A 266 14.00 -4.43 4.17
C ALA A 266 14.88 -4.28 2.92
N PRO A 267 15.74 -3.24 2.86
CA PRO A 267 16.72 -3.13 1.78
C PRO A 267 17.69 -4.31 1.77
N GLY A 268 17.80 -4.98 0.63
CA GLY A 268 18.76 -6.06 0.40
C GLY A 268 20.18 -5.53 0.21
N LYS A 269 21.15 -6.33 0.65
CA LYS A 269 22.57 -6.11 0.44
C LYS A 269 23.06 -6.80 -0.83
N GLY A 270 24.18 -6.31 -1.39
CA GLY A 270 24.75 -6.86 -2.61
C GLY A 270 23.84 -6.64 -3.83
N ASP A 271 23.77 -7.65 -4.70
CA ASP A 271 23.08 -7.59 -5.98
C ASP A 271 21.61 -8.01 -5.91
N LEU A 272 21.07 -8.22 -4.70
CA LEU A 272 19.66 -8.53 -4.52
C LEU A 272 18.76 -7.51 -5.22
N LYS A 273 17.78 -8.02 -5.96
CA LYS A 273 16.78 -7.19 -6.65
C LYS A 273 15.93 -6.45 -5.63
N ASN A 274 16.11 -5.13 -5.55
CA ASN A 274 15.29 -4.24 -4.73
C ASN A 274 14.12 -3.74 -5.57
N VAL A 275 12.92 -4.18 -5.24
CA VAL A 275 11.71 -3.86 -5.97
C VAL A 275 10.99 -2.69 -5.31
N VAL A 276 10.67 -1.68 -6.12
CA VAL A 276 9.74 -0.60 -5.81
C VAL A 276 8.52 -0.80 -6.71
N TYR A 277 7.39 -1.11 -6.08
CA TYR A 277 6.17 -1.37 -6.85
C TYR A 277 5.72 -0.11 -7.62
N GLY A 278 5.27 -0.29 -8.84
CA GLY A 278 4.95 0.80 -9.77
C GLY A 278 6.15 1.27 -10.61
N ILE A 279 7.38 0.95 -10.19
CA ILE A 279 8.61 1.43 -10.88
C ILE A 279 9.32 0.29 -11.63
N ASN A 280 9.78 -0.71 -10.91
CA ASN A 280 10.56 -1.82 -11.48
C ASN A 280 10.00 -3.22 -11.15
N HIS A 281 8.77 -3.31 -10.68
CA HIS A 281 8.11 -4.58 -10.37
C HIS A 281 7.93 -5.47 -11.61
N THR A 282 7.77 -4.88 -12.80
CA THR A 282 7.69 -5.59 -14.07
C THR A 282 9.00 -6.29 -14.46
N ASN A 283 10.10 -5.96 -13.79
CA ASN A 283 11.37 -6.64 -13.97
C ASN A 283 11.48 -7.95 -13.16
N ILE A 284 10.47 -8.29 -12.38
CA ILE A 284 10.38 -9.57 -11.69
C ILE A 284 10.16 -10.67 -12.73
N THR A 285 10.98 -11.69 -12.68
CA THR A 285 10.91 -12.85 -13.59
C THR A 285 10.56 -14.12 -12.82
N PRO A 286 10.13 -15.20 -13.48
CA PRO A 286 9.91 -16.49 -12.82
C PRO A 286 11.13 -17.03 -12.09
N ASP A 287 12.35 -16.67 -12.53
CA ASP A 287 13.63 -17.12 -11.96
C ASP A 287 14.02 -16.36 -10.69
N ASP A 288 13.34 -15.24 -10.37
CA ASP A 288 13.61 -14.47 -9.15
C ASP A 288 13.03 -15.18 -7.92
N ALA A 289 13.83 -16.08 -7.35
CA ALA A 289 13.45 -16.79 -6.13
C ALA A 289 13.51 -15.88 -4.88
N ILE A 290 14.33 -14.83 -4.90
CA ILE A 290 14.52 -13.88 -3.79
C ILE A 290 14.42 -12.46 -4.31
N VAL A 291 13.49 -11.69 -3.75
CA VAL A 291 13.38 -10.25 -4.00
C VAL A 291 13.30 -9.48 -2.68
N THR A 292 13.56 -8.19 -2.73
CA THR A 292 13.38 -7.31 -1.56
C THR A 292 12.41 -6.18 -1.88
N ALA A 293 11.63 -5.79 -0.92
CA ALA A 293 10.68 -4.69 -1.04
C ALA A 293 11.31 -3.31 -0.75
N ALA A 294 12.62 -3.19 -0.85
CA ALA A 294 13.37 -1.98 -0.53
C ALA A 294 13.03 -1.41 0.88
N SER A 295 13.13 -0.09 1.08
CA SER A 295 12.73 0.57 2.33
C SER A 295 11.45 1.37 2.17
N CYS A 296 10.82 1.73 3.29
CA CYS A 296 9.65 2.62 3.29
C CYS A 296 9.95 3.96 2.62
N THR A 297 11.10 4.58 2.94
CA THR A 297 11.54 5.84 2.32
C THR A 297 11.78 5.67 0.81
N THR A 298 12.45 4.58 0.39
CA THR A 298 12.68 4.32 -1.04
C THR A 298 11.36 4.17 -1.79
N ASN A 299 10.39 3.44 -1.23
CA ASN A 299 9.06 3.30 -1.84
C ASN A 299 8.33 4.64 -1.93
N ALA A 300 8.43 5.49 -0.92
CA ALA A 300 7.77 6.79 -0.90
C ALA A 300 8.30 7.76 -1.97
N ILE A 301 9.63 7.85 -2.10
CA ILE A 301 10.25 8.89 -2.94
C ILE A 301 10.50 8.47 -4.39
N THR A 302 10.73 7.17 -4.66
CA THR A 302 11.12 6.73 -6.01
C THR A 302 10.03 7.00 -7.06
N PRO A 303 8.73 6.75 -6.81
CA PRO A 303 7.68 7.12 -7.75
C PRO A 303 7.62 8.61 -8.05
N VAL A 304 7.79 9.45 -7.03
CA VAL A 304 7.81 10.92 -7.18
C VAL A 304 9.02 11.36 -8.01
N LEU A 305 10.20 10.85 -7.68
CA LEU A 305 11.44 11.15 -8.42
C LEU A 305 11.36 10.69 -9.88
N LYS A 306 10.70 9.55 -10.16
CA LYS A 306 10.45 9.09 -11.53
C LYS A 306 9.65 10.10 -12.33
N VAL A 307 8.52 10.56 -11.79
CA VAL A 307 7.66 11.55 -12.45
C VAL A 307 8.41 12.86 -12.71
N ILE A 308 9.09 13.39 -11.71
CA ILE A 308 9.84 14.65 -11.85
C ILE A 308 10.99 14.49 -12.85
N ASN A 309 11.72 13.37 -12.81
CA ASN A 309 12.83 13.14 -13.74
C ASN A 309 12.36 12.98 -15.19
N ASP A 310 11.23 12.31 -15.41
CA ASP A 310 10.69 12.09 -16.75
C ASP A 310 10.20 13.39 -17.41
N HIS A 311 9.63 14.34 -16.62
CA HIS A 311 9.04 15.56 -17.16
C HIS A 311 10.03 16.72 -17.20
N TYR A 312 10.87 16.84 -16.18
CA TYR A 312 11.71 18.04 -16.00
C TYR A 312 13.20 17.74 -16.01
N GLY A 313 13.63 16.44 -15.90
CA GLY A 313 15.01 16.03 -15.71
C GLY A 313 15.54 16.42 -14.33
N ILE A 314 16.33 15.54 -13.72
CA ILE A 314 17.02 15.80 -12.45
C ILE A 314 18.52 15.83 -12.67
N GLN A 315 19.14 16.99 -12.44
CA GLN A 315 20.60 17.15 -12.45
C GLN A 315 21.23 16.61 -11.17
N GLY A 316 20.62 16.91 -10.04
CA GLY A 316 21.09 16.49 -8.73
C GLY A 316 20.12 16.89 -7.62
N GLY A 317 20.41 16.41 -6.41
CA GLY A 317 19.58 16.80 -5.27
C GLY A 317 19.96 16.16 -3.95
N HIS A 318 19.20 16.54 -2.93
CA HIS A 318 19.34 16.02 -1.58
C HIS A 318 17.98 15.53 -1.06
N VAL A 319 17.99 14.32 -0.49
CA VAL A 319 16.84 13.72 0.17
C VAL A 319 17.07 13.78 1.68
N GLU A 320 16.33 14.64 2.36
CA GLU A 320 16.24 14.63 3.82
C GLU A 320 14.97 13.87 4.23
N THR A 321 15.05 12.90 5.12
CA THR A 321 13.84 12.31 5.70
C THR A 321 13.70 12.61 7.18
N VAL A 322 12.63 13.34 7.53
CA VAL A 322 12.16 13.51 8.90
C VAL A 322 11.37 12.24 9.25
N HIS A 323 12.01 11.31 9.94
CA HIS A 323 11.54 9.94 10.05
C HIS A 323 11.12 9.60 11.47
N SER A 324 9.95 8.98 11.62
CA SER A 324 9.49 8.43 12.89
C SER A 324 10.53 7.48 13.50
N PHE A 325 10.58 7.41 14.83
CA PHE A 325 11.46 6.47 15.50
C PHE A 325 11.04 5.01 15.20
N THR A 326 11.99 4.11 15.23
CA THR A 326 11.76 2.68 15.00
C THR A 326 12.42 1.87 16.12
N ASN A 327 12.09 0.57 16.21
CA ASN A 327 12.57 -0.32 17.26
C ASN A 327 14.10 -0.52 17.30
N ASP A 328 14.84 0.04 16.36
CA ASP A 328 16.30 0.07 16.40
C ASP A 328 16.87 1.21 17.27
N GLN A 329 16.02 2.11 17.77
CA GLN A 329 16.39 3.15 18.71
C GLN A 329 16.01 2.75 20.15
N ASN A 330 16.81 3.16 21.12
CA ASN A 330 16.51 2.91 22.51
C ASN A 330 15.37 3.82 23.00
N LEU A 331 14.47 3.28 23.83
CA LEU A 331 13.40 4.06 24.45
C LEU A 331 13.96 5.07 25.45
N ILE A 332 14.96 4.66 26.21
CA ILE A 332 15.75 5.48 27.15
C ILE A 332 17.23 5.36 26.81
N ASP A 333 18.06 6.27 27.28
CA ASP A 333 19.50 6.26 27.05
C ASP A 333 20.13 4.91 27.42
N ASN A 334 20.71 4.21 26.46
CA ASN A 334 21.35 2.93 26.67
C ASN A 334 22.39 2.65 25.58
N PHE A 335 23.24 1.65 25.80
CA PHE A 335 24.23 1.23 24.83
C PHE A 335 23.59 0.87 23.50
N HIS A 336 24.15 1.41 22.42
CA HIS A 336 23.78 1.10 21.04
C HIS A 336 25.02 1.15 20.14
N ARG A 337 25.09 0.26 19.17
CA ARG A 337 26.20 0.22 18.20
C ARG A 337 26.35 1.52 17.39
N GLY A 338 25.25 2.18 17.03
CA GLY A 338 25.22 3.51 16.44
C GLY A 338 25.07 4.56 17.54
N SER A 339 26.09 5.35 17.80
CA SER A 339 26.22 6.23 18.97
C SER A 339 24.98 7.10 19.26
N ARG A 340 24.41 7.76 18.25
CA ARG A 340 23.23 8.64 18.42
C ARG A 340 21.94 7.85 18.64
N ARG A 341 21.82 6.63 18.12
CA ARG A 341 20.61 5.79 18.25
C ARG A 341 20.42 5.21 19.65
N GLY A 342 21.44 5.30 20.50
CA GLY A 342 21.38 4.92 21.91
C GLY A 342 20.68 5.93 22.80
N ARG A 343 20.39 7.14 22.31
CA ARG A 343 19.69 8.19 23.06
C ARG A 343 18.18 7.97 22.98
N ALA A 344 17.47 8.40 24.03
CA ALA A 344 16.03 8.23 24.19
C ALA A 344 15.24 8.73 22.98
N ALA A 345 14.58 7.82 22.27
CA ALA A 345 13.88 8.09 21.00
C ALA A 345 12.70 9.07 21.17
N GLY A 346 11.99 8.99 22.31
CA GLY A 346 10.84 9.85 22.58
C GLY A 346 11.18 11.29 22.99
N LEU A 347 12.47 11.62 23.16
CA LEU A 347 12.91 12.93 23.65
C LEU A 347 13.85 13.66 22.68
N ASN A 348 14.43 12.97 21.72
CA ASN A 348 15.52 13.51 20.93
C ASN A 348 15.27 13.42 19.42
N MET A 349 15.65 14.49 18.71
CA MET A 349 15.93 14.41 17.28
C MET A 349 17.33 13.82 17.08
N VAL A 350 17.44 12.83 16.18
CA VAL A 350 18.66 12.08 15.97
C VAL A 350 19.05 12.07 14.50
N LEU A 351 20.17 12.69 14.15
CA LEU A 351 20.74 12.58 12.82
C LEU A 351 21.28 11.15 12.60
N THR A 352 20.92 10.54 11.49
CA THR A 352 21.37 9.20 11.13
C THR A 352 21.51 9.07 9.62
N GLU A 353 22.31 8.13 9.18
CA GLU A 353 22.46 7.82 7.77
C GLU A 353 21.17 7.16 7.21
N THR A 354 20.87 7.43 5.95
CA THR A 354 19.87 6.71 5.17
C THR A 354 20.50 6.15 3.89
N GLY A 355 20.17 4.93 3.56
CA GLY A 355 20.52 4.32 2.27
C GLY A 355 19.55 4.67 1.15
N ALA A 356 18.51 5.48 1.41
CA ALA A 356 17.42 5.70 0.47
C ALA A 356 17.88 6.31 -0.85
N ALA A 357 18.73 7.33 -0.84
CA ALA A 357 19.27 7.95 -2.05
C ALA A 357 20.04 6.94 -2.94
N LYS A 358 20.86 6.06 -2.33
CA LYS A 358 21.54 4.98 -3.06
C LYS A 358 20.59 3.90 -3.53
N ALA A 359 19.53 3.61 -2.77
CA ALA A 359 18.53 2.61 -3.12
C ALA A 359 17.63 3.06 -4.28
N VAL A 360 17.36 4.36 -4.41
CA VAL A 360 16.67 4.93 -5.58
C VAL A 360 17.41 4.57 -6.86
N ALA A 361 18.74 4.68 -6.90
CA ALA A 361 19.52 4.35 -8.09
C ALA A 361 19.46 2.87 -8.50
N LYS A 362 19.09 1.95 -7.59
CA LYS A 362 18.82 0.55 -7.95
C LYS A 362 17.52 0.36 -8.71
N ALA A 363 16.52 1.21 -8.46
CA ALA A 363 15.22 1.17 -9.13
C ALA A 363 15.15 2.13 -10.34
N LEU A 364 15.88 3.26 -10.27
CA LEU A 364 16.02 4.28 -11.30
C LEU A 364 17.50 4.53 -11.60
N PRO A 365 18.14 3.72 -12.45
CA PRO A 365 19.58 3.80 -12.73
C PRO A 365 20.02 5.17 -13.27
N GLU A 366 19.15 5.90 -13.95
CA GLU A 366 19.37 7.25 -14.47
C GLU A 366 19.64 8.31 -13.38
N LEU A 367 19.28 8.02 -12.13
CA LEU A 367 19.57 8.87 -10.97
C LEU A 367 20.83 8.45 -10.19
N ALA A 368 21.60 7.50 -10.74
CA ALA A 368 22.84 7.05 -10.10
C ALA A 368 23.83 8.19 -9.92
N GLY A 369 24.28 8.42 -8.68
CA GLY A 369 25.24 9.46 -8.35
C GLY A 369 24.69 10.89 -8.26
N LYS A 370 23.42 11.11 -8.63
CA LYS A 370 22.81 12.44 -8.60
C LYS A 370 22.24 12.82 -7.24
N LEU A 371 21.94 11.85 -6.39
CA LEU A 371 21.25 12.10 -5.12
C LEU A 371 22.15 11.83 -3.91
N THR A 372 22.10 12.72 -2.94
CA THR A 372 22.61 12.52 -1.58
C THR A 372 21.45 12.40 -0.60
N GLY A 373 21.70 11.93 0.63
CA GLY A 373 20.62 11.89 1.62
C GLY A 373 21.04 11.51 3.02
N ASN A 374 20.25 11.94 3.98
CA ASN A 374 20.35 11.61 5.40
C ASN A 374 18.95 11.52 6.03
N ALA A 375 18.88 11.20 7.31
CA ALA A 375 17.64 11.10 8.05
C ALA A 375 17.75 11.81 9.40
N ILE A 376 16.67 12.49 9.77
CA ILE A 376 16.44 13.03 11.11
C ILE A 376 15.36 12.17 11.76
N ARG A 377 15.72 11.37 12.77
CA ARG A 377 14.71 10.65 13.58
C ARG A 377 14.05 11.62 14.54
N VAL A 378 12.72 11.56 14.63
CA VAL A 378 11.90 12.45 15.47
C VAL A 378 11.04 11.66 16.44
N PRO A 379 10.59 12.28 17.56
CA PRO A 379 9.76 11.63 18.58
C PRO A 379 8.31 11.38 18.16
N THR A 380 8.07 10.88 16.94
CA THR A 380 6.76 10.47 16.46
C THR A 380 6.76 8.95 16.25
N PRO A 381 5.68 8.23 16.59
CA PRO A 381 5.64 6.76 16.50
C PRO A 381 5.47 6.24 15.07
N ASP A 382 4.85 7.02 14.19
CA ASP A 382 4.57 6.66 12.81
C ASP A 382 4.34 7.91 11.96
N VAL A 383 4.30 7.72 10.66
CA VAL A 383 4.29 8.72 9.59
C VAL A 383 5.54 9.58 9.57
N SER A 384 6.26 9.43 8.51
CA SER A 384 7.49 10.15 8.19
C SER A 384 7.26 11.13 7.03
N MET A 385 8.18 12.04 6.82
CA MET A 385 8.15 13.01 5.73
C MET A 385 9.50 13.07 5.03
N ALA A 386 9.54 12.91 3.71
CA ALA A 386 10.73 13.16 2.92
C ALA A 386 10.68 14.56 2.32
N VAL A 387 11.80 15.28 2.40
CA VAL A 387 12.03 16.55 1.73
C VAL A 387 12.95 16.28 0.55
N LEU A 388 12.48 16.51 -0.65
CA LEU A 388 13.22 16.33 -1.90
C LEU A 388 13.68 17.72 -2.36
N ASN A 389 14.93 18.06 -2.17
CA ASN A 389 15.52 19.29 -2.65
C ASN A 389 16.27 18.98 -3.94
N LEU A 390 15.73 19.43 -5.09
CA LEU A 390 16.16 19.02 -6.42
C LEU A 390 16.61 20.19 -7.25
N THR A 391 17.63 19.98 -8.08
CA THR A 391 18.01 20.84 -9.19
C THR A 391 17.60 20.15 -10.49
N LEU A 392 16.78 20.81 -11.29
CA LEU A 392 16.19 20.27 -12.51
C LEU A 392 16.92 20.76 -13.77
N ASP A 393 16.69 20.08 -14.90
CA ASP A 393 17.19 20.53 -16.22
C ASP A 393 16.36 21.69 -16.77
N LYS A 394 15.09 21.84 -16.32
CA LYS A 394 14.15 22.87 -16.75
C LYS A 394 13.77 23.76 -15.56
N GLU A 395 13.46 25.03 -15.87
CA GLU A 395 12.77 25.89 -14.92
C GLU A 395 11.32 25.44 -14.80
N VAL A 396 10.78 25.54 -13.59
CA VAL A 396 9.41 25.11 -13.27
C VAL A 396 8.72 26.13 -12.35
N THR A 397 7.40 26.20 -12.45
CA THR A 397 6.57 26.90 -11.47
C THR A 397 5.98 25.88 -10.48
N ARG A 398 5.55 26.41 -9.33
CA ARG A 398 4.86 25.61 -8.31
C ARG A 398 3.56 25.02 -8.87
N GLU A 399 2.83 25.84 -9.61
CA GLU A 399 1.55 25.48 -10.21
C GLU A 399 1.71 24.34 -11.21
N GLU A 400 2.65 24.42 -12.16
CA GLU A 400 2.93 23.35 -13.12
C GLU A 400 3.29 22.01 -12.46
N VAL A 401 4.13 22.06 -11.41
CA VAL A 401 4.52 20.83 -10.69
C VAL A 401 3.33 20.27 -9.91
N ASN A 402 2.54 21.10 -9.26
CA ASN A 402 1.39 20.67 -8.49
C ASN A 402 0.30 20.08 -9.41
N ASP A 403 0.00 20.71 -10.53
CA ASP A 403 -0.98 20.21 -11.52
C ASP A 403 -0.53 18.85 -12.09
N LEU A 404 0.78 18.69 -12.39
CA LEU A 404 1.31 17.42 -12.83
C LEU A 404 1.13 16.35 -11.76
N MET A 405 1.50 16.65 -10.50
CA MET A 405 1.47 15.65 -9.44
C MET A 405 0.04 15.27 -9.03
N ASP A 406 -0.89 16.20 -9.07
CA ASP A 406 -2.31 15.93 -8.85
C ASP A 406 -2.88 15.01 -9.95
N ARG A 407 -2.62 15.33 -11.22
CA ARG A 407 -3.03 14.47 -12.34
C ARG A 407 -2.41 13.08 -12.28
N VAL A 408 -1.14 12.98 -11.89
CA VAL A 408 -0.47 11.67 -11.68
C VAL A 408 -1.15 10.88 -10.57
N ALA A 409 -1.49 11.51 -9.47
CA ALA A 409 -2.15 10.87 -8.33
C ALA A 409 -3.56 10.35 -8.68
N LEU A 410 -4.28 11.03 -9.59
CA LEU A 410 -5.64 10.65 -9.97
C LEU A 410 -5.69 9.68 -11.15
N TYR A 411 -4.83 9.87 -12.17
CA TYR A 411 -5.05 9.26 -13.48
C TYR A 411 -3.93 8.35 -13.99
N SER A 412 -2.75 8.34 -13.33
CA SER A 412 -1.62 7.53 -13.80
C SER A 412 -1.61 6.11 -13.25
N ASP A 413 -0.71 5.27 -13.77
CA ASP A 413 -0.42 3.94 -13.22
C ASP A 413 0.17 4.03 -11.80
N LEU A 414 0.69 5.19 -11.40
CA LEU A 414 1.27 5.43 -10.09
C LEU A 414 0.25 5.88 -9.04
N ARG A 415 -1.05 6.00 -9.38
CA ARG A 415 -2.10 6.44 -8.44
C ARG A 415 -2.27 5.57 -7.19
N GLN A 416 -1.74 4.35 -7.18
CA GLN A 416 -1.67 3.52 -5.97
C GLN A 416 -0.42 3.78 -5.13
N GLN A 417 0.60 4.42 -5.71
CA GLN A 417 1.85 4.76 -5.06
C GLN A 417 1.88 6.21 -4.61
N ILE A 418 1.34 7.11 -5.43
CA ILE A 418 1.35 8.55 -5.19
C ILE A 418 -0.07 9.01 -4.88
N ALA A 419 -0.24 9.74 -3.79
CA ALA A 419 -1.38 10.59 -3.54
C ALA A 419 -0.93 12.06 -3.53
N TYR A 420 -1.85 12.97 -3.77
CA TYR A 420 -1.65 14.41 -3.70
C TYR A 420 -2.63 15.01 -2.69
N ILE A 421 -2.18 16.02 -1.96
CA ILE A 421 -3.03 16.70 -0.98
C ILE A 421 -2.82 18.23 -1.06
N HIS A 422 -3.93 18.95 -0.99
CA HIS A 422 -3.97 20.41 -1.01
C HIS A 422 -4.77 20.90 0.20
N SER A 423 -4.17 20.80 1.40
CA SER A 423 -4.85 21.19 2.65
C SER A 423 -3.89 21.86 3.62
N PRO A 424 -4.25 23.02 4.19
CA PRO A 424 -3.43 23.71 5.20
C PRO A 424 -3.53 23.06 6.60
N GLU A 425 -4.40 22.08 6.81
CA GLU A 425 -4.69 21.55 8.13
C GLU A 425 -3.98 20.22 8.43
N VAL A 426 -3.40 19.55 7.42
CA VAL A 426 -2.87 18.20 7.58
C VAL A 426 -1.57 18.16 8.37
N VAL A 427 -1.46 17.13 9.19
CA VAL A 427 -0.27 16.79 9.97
C VAL A 427 -0.04 15.26 9.90
N SER A 428 1.07 14.78 10.44
CA SER A 428 1.47 13.38 10.33
C SER A 428 0.37 12.37 10.73
N THR A 429 -0.43 12.67 11.76
CA THR A 429 -1.47 11.73 12.24
C THR A 429 -2.62 11.54 11.26
N ASP A 430 -2.83 12.46 10.31
CA ASP A 430 -3.90 12.35 9.31
C ASP A 430 -3.60 11.29 8.25
N PHE A 431 -2.33 10.89 8.13
CA PHE A 431 -1.88 9.92 7.14
C PHE A 431 -1.69 8.49 7.69
N VAL A 432 -1.92 8.27 8.98
CA VAL A 432 -1.89 6.93 9.58
C VAL A 432 -2.93 6.03 8.90
N GLY A 433 -2.49 4.88 8.43
CA GLY A 433 -3.34 3.91 7.72
C GLY A 433 -3.53 4.20 6.23
N THR A 434 -2.80 5.15 5.64
CA THR A 434 -2.79 5.32 4.17
C THR A 434 -2.21 4.10 3.47
N THR A 435 -2.75 3.78 2.29
CA THR A 435 -2.28 2.65 1.47
C THR A 435 -1.27 3.07 0.40
N HIS A 436 -1.09 4.38 0.20
CA HIS A 436 -0.13 4.93 -0.77
C HIS A 436 1.30 4.82 -0.25
N ALA A 437 2.25 4.79 -1.17
CA ALA A 437 3.68 4.80 -0.82
C ALA A 437 4.14 6.19 -0.36
N GLY A 438 3.63 7.25 -0.98
CA GLY A 438 3.91 8.64 -0.64
C GLY A 438 2.74 9.56 -0.97
N ILE A 439 2.61 10.65 -0.22
CA ILE A 439 1.57 11.67 -0.39
C ILE A 439 2.27 13.02 -0.52
N ILE A 440 2.08 13.68 -1.66
CA ILE A 440 2.70 14.98 -1.94
C ILE A 440 1.87 16.07 -1.30
N ASP A 441 2.54 16.95 -0.55
CA ASP A 441 1.94 18.14 0.03
C ASP A 441 2.07 19.31 -0.95
N GLY A 442 1.02 19.58 -1.73
CA GLY A 442 1.03 20.61 -2.77
C GLY A 442 1.15 22.03 -2.20
N LEU A 443 0.64 22.30 -0.99
CA LEU A 443 0.79 23.60 -0.37
C LEU A 443 2.24 23.87 0.10
N ALA A 444 2.99 22.84 0.38
CA ALA A 444 4.39 22.93 0.81
C ALA A 444 5.38 22.95 -0.37
N THR A 445 4.94 22.73 -1.62
CA THR A 445 5.80 22.77 -2.81
C THR A 445 6.43 24.15 -2.97
N ILE A 446 7.76 24.18 -3.21
CA ILE A 446 8.51 25.42 -3.47
C ILE A 446 9.24 25.25 -4.80
N ALA A 447 9.06 26.21 -5.71
CA ALA A 447 9.78 26.28 -6.98
C ALA A 447 10.43 27.67 -7.13
N ASN A 448 11.67 27.70 -7.60
CA ASN A 448 12.41 28.92 -7.88
C ASN A 448 13.41 28.67 -9.04
N GLY A 449 13.02 29.06 -10.25
CA GLY A 449 13.75 28.72 -11.46
C GLY A 449 13.81 27.18 -11.63
N ASN A 450 14.99 26.60 -11.67
CA ASN A 450 15.18 25.16 -11.76
C ASN A 450 15.38 24.47 -10.40
N HIS A 451 15.17 25.16 -9.30
CA HIS A 451 15.19 24.57 -7.96
C HIS A 451 13.78 24.20 -7.51
N LEU A 452 13.59 22.94 -7.12
CA LEU A 452 12.33 22.39 -6.66
C LEU A 452 12.50 21.73 -5.29
N VAL A 453 11.61 22.10 -4.35
CA VAL A 453 11.49 21.37 -3.07
C VAL A 453 10.09 20.77 -2.97
N LEU A 454 10.03 19.46 -2.80
CA LEU A 454 8.80 18.71 -2.56
C LEU A 454 8.81 18.10 -1.16
N TYR A 455 7.66 18.07 -0.53
CA TYR A 455 7.40 17.40 0.73
C TYR A 455 6.50 16.19 0.47
N VAL A 456 6.97 15.02 0.90
CA VAL A 456 6.29 13.74 0.67
C VAL A 456 6.06 13.05 2.00
N TRP A 457 4.81 13.02 2.46
CA TRP A 457 4.38 12.27 3.62
C TRP A 457 4.30 10.78 3.29
N TYR A 458 4.60 9.92 4.25
CA TYR A 458 4.42 8.47 4.09
C TYR A 458 4.23 7.76 5.42
N ASP A 459 3.22 6.89 5.48
CA ASP A 459 3.07 5.94 6.57
C ASP A 459 4.14 4.86 6.38
N ASN A 460 5.20 4.95 7.19
CA ASN A 460 6.39 4.08 7.08
C ASN A 460 6.12 2.66 7.55
N GLU A 461 4.97 2.37 8.12
CA GLU A 461 4.53 1.05 8.57
C GLU A 461 3.42 0.48 7.67
N PHE A 462 2.22 1.08 7.65
CA PHE A 462 1.08 0.55 6.92
C PHE A 462 1.16 0.82 5.42
N GLY A 463 1.52 2.03 5.01
CA GLY A 463 1.72 2.38 3.61
C GLY A 463 2.80 1.51 2.96
N TYR A 464 3.93 1.34 3.66
CA TYR A 464 5.01 0.43 3.24
C TYR A 464 4.53 -1.03 3.16
N SER A 465 3.79 -1.51 4.17
CA SER A 465 3.25 -2.88 4.17
C SER A 465 2.34 -3.14 2.97
N ASN A 466 1.58 -2.14 2.52
CA ASN A 466 0.78 -2.26 1.29
C ASN A 466 1.65 -2.43 0.04
N GLN A 467 2.81 -1.74 -0.04
CA GLN A 467 3.74 -1.95 -1.17
C GLN A 467 4.33 -3.37 -1.14
N VAL A 468 4.67 -3.88 0.04
CA VAL A 468 5.12 -5.28 0.20
C VAL A 468 4.07 -6.27 -0.31
N ILE A 469 2.81 -6.09 0.08
CA ILE A 469 1.73 -6.98 -0.38
C ILE A 469 1.54 -6.91 -1.89
N ARG A 470 1.64 -5.74 -2.51
CA ARG A 470 1.58 -5.61 -3.99
C ARG A 470 2.70 -6.39 -4.68
N ILE A 471 3.91 -6.42 -4.09
CA ILE A 471 5.02 -7.24 -4.60
C ILE A 471 4.73 -8.74 -4.41
N VAL A 472 4.13 -9.12 -3.30
CA VAL A 472 3.72 -10.51 -3.04
C VAL A 472 2.64 -10.95 -4.04
N GLU A 473 1.65 -10.11 -4.31
CA GLU A 473 0.60 -10.34 -5.31
C GLU A 473 1.18 -10.46 -6.73
N GLU A 474 2.17 -9.63 -7.08
CA GLU A 474 2.89 -9.72 -8.35
C GLU A 474 3.62 -11.06 -8.50
N LEU A 475 4.39 -11.47 -7.47
CA LEU A 475 5.07 -12.77 -7.44
C LEU A 475 4.10 -13.96 -7.49
N ALA A 476 2.93 -13.81 -6.90
CA ALA A 476 1.87 -14.81 -6.91
C ALA A 476 1.10 -14.86 -8.24
N GLN A 477 1.34 -13.91 -9.16
CA GLN A 477 0.51 -13.67 -10.36
C GLN A 477 -0.98 -13.49 -10.02
N ALA A 478 -1.24 -12.82 -8.90
CA ALA A 478 -2.53 -12.72 -8.25
C ALA A 478 -3.00 -11.28 -8.11
N ARG A 479 -2.45 -10.39 -8.94
CA ARG A 479 -2.73 -8.97 -8.88
C ARG A 479 -4.13 -8.66 -9.39
N PRO A 480 -4.97 -7.98 -8.59
CA PRO A 480 -6.25 -7.48 -9.09
C PRO A 480 -6.04 -6.40 -10.15
N LEU A 481 -6.88 -6.42 -11.16
CA LEU A 481 -6.95 -5.31 -12.10
C LEU A 481 -7.43 -4.05 -11.37
N VAL A 482 -6.79 -2.91 -11.62
CA VAL A 482 -7.14 -1.62 -10.97
C VAL A 482 -7.83 -0.72 -11.97
N LEU A 483 -9.06 -0.36 -11.68
CA LEU A 483 -9.93 0.43 -12.56
C LEU A 483 -10.42 1.73 -11.85
N PRO A 484 -10.75 2.77 -12.62
CA PRO A 484 -10.62 2.90 -14.07
C PRO A 484 -9.14 2.83 -14.50
N ARG A 485 -8.90 2.43 -15.75
CA ARG A 485 -7.54 2.47 -16.30
C ARG A 485 -7.06 3.91 -16.50
N ARG A 486 -5.73 4.07 -16.67
CA ARG A 486 -5.08 5.36 -16.90
C ARG A 486 -5.66 6.11 -18.11
N ILE A 487 -5.59 7.41 -18.06
CA ILE A 487 -5.54 8.26 -19.26
C ILE A 487 -4.14 8.09 -19.88
N ASN A 488 -4.03 8.10 -21.19
CA ASN A 488 -2.74 7.93 -21.90
C ASN A 488 -1.69 8.91 -21.35
N GLN A 489 -0.43 8.45 -21.22
CA GLN A 489 0.69 9.32 -20.77
C GLN A 489 0.88 10.59 -21.62
N ALA A 490 0.36 10.62 -22.86
CA ALA A 490 0.39 11.81 -23.71
C ALA A 490 -0.63 12.89 -23.30
N GLU A 491 -1.56 12.57 -22.41
CA GLU A 491 -2.62 13.45 -21.90
C GLU A 491 -2.35 13.89 -20.44
N LEU A 492 -1.32 13.32 -19.79
CA LEU A 492 -0.74 13.77 -18.54
C LEU A 492 0.29 14.87 -18.79
#